data_7190670b06e9ea5f3a5f37ab962ace99
#
_entry.id   7190670b06e9ea5f3a5f37ab962ace99
#
_cell.length_a   1.000
_cell.length_b   1.000
_cell.length_c   1.000
_cell.angle_alpha   90.00
_cell.angle_beta   90.00
_cell.angle_gamma   90.00
#
_symmetry.space_group_name_H-M   'P 1'
#
loop_
_entity.id
_entity.type
_entity.pdbx_description
1 polymer ?
#
loop_
_entity_poly.entity_id
_entity_poly.type
_entity_poly.pdbx_seq_one_letter_code
_entity_poly.pdbx_strand_id
1 'polypeptide(L)'
;MKRHFFIFVLALALISSGGAYAAQKEQLADVIKGAEKEGEALWTCTLTEEEAGGYVKAFQKEYPKVKVTFTRQHGGEAMELLKREYQTGRIMYDVVQIHPDAMFEFLEMDAIEKVSWADFGIVPGLIRYDNRFVGVFEDPFCILYNTNLIKPEAAPKNWEDLLDPKWKGKIVTDTRPSGFLRLTGAWGPAKVLDYLRKLGENKPIFVRGQTQTVSLMASGEYMLAAPFYLHSYVEVGEQQGGPIGYNLTNPLPTEFASYGIIKGAKHPNAGRLFLAWMGTKGYKMMDGINWAYSVPFGGTKKEKLYKGITLALPPTKQQVPDTDKYILEMTKAMGARK
;
A
#
# COMPACT_ATOMS: atom_id res chain seq x y z
N MET A 1 5.88 31.00 50.51
CA MET A 1 6.89 30.76 49.45
C MET A 1 6.50 29.53 48.64
N LYS A 2 5.64 29.62 47.60
CA LYS A 2 5.36 28.57 46.59
C LYS A 2 4.35 29.14 45.60
N ARG A 3 4.80 30.02 44.66
CA ARG A 3 3.91 30.52 43.60
C ARG A 3 4.71 31.18 42.46
N HIS A 4 5.75 30.51 41.89
CA HIS A 4 6.43 31.10 40.71
C HIS A 4 7.06 30.05 39.79
N PHE A 5 6.60 28.79 39.79
CA PHE A 5 7.25 27.75 38.98
C PHE A 5 6.42 27.24 37.77
N PHE A 6 5.22 27.78 37.55
CA PHE A 6 4.31 27.21 36.52
C PHE A 6 4.20 28.01 35.19
N ILE A 7 4.80 29.20 35.13
CA ILE A 7 4.63 30.08 33.93
C ILE A 7 5.76 29.85 32.88
N PHE A 8 6.89 29.28 33.29
CA PHE A 8 8.05 29.14 32.36
C PHE A 8 7.97 27.93 31.38
N VAL A 9 7.16 26.91 31.69
CA VAL A 9 7.07 25.68 30.85
C VAL A 9 6.14 25.88 29.66
N LEU A 10 5.11 26.74 29.78
CA LEU A 10 4.19 26.99 28.65
C LEU A 10 4.78 27.90 27.56
N ALA A 11 5.69 28.80 27.94
CA ALA A 11 6.34 29.71 26.98
C ALA A 11 7.38 28.99 26.10
N LEU A 12 8.08 27.96 26.62
CA LEU A 12 9.05 27.17 25.85
C LEU A 12 8.40 26.26 24.80
N ALA A 13 7.20 25.71 25.10
CA ALA A 13 6.46 24.86 24.17
C ALA A 13 5.88 25.64 22.97
N LEU A 14 5.50 26.88 23.16
CA LEU A 14 4.99 27.75 22.10
C LEU A 14 6.10 28.28 21.18
N ILE A 15 7.30 28.51 21.70
CA ILE A 15 8.45 28.97 20.92
C ILE A 15 8.98 27.82 20.04
N SER A 16 8.98 26.57 20.51
CA SER A 16 9.44 25.42 19.74
C SER A 16 8.50 25.05 18.58
N SER A 17 7.19 25.20 18.75
CA SER A 17 6.21 24.93 17.69
C SER A 17 6.21 26.00 16.60
N GLY A 18 6.41 27.26 16.94
CA GLY A 18 6.52 28.35 15.99
C GLY A 18 7.79 28.28 15.14
N GLY A 19 8.93 27.90 15.73
CA GLY A 19 10.19 27.74 15.02
C GLY A 19 10.16 26.53 14.05
N ALA A 20 9.59 25.41 14.47
CA ALA A 20 9.45 24.24 13.61
C ALA A 20 8.52 24.50 12.41
N TYR A 21 7.40 25.18 12.62
CA TYR A 21 6.47 25.55 11.55
C TYR A 21 7.06 26.56 10.57
N ALA A 22 7.87 27.52 11.03
CA ALA A 22 8.58 28.47 10.18
C ALA A 22 9.64 27.77 9.33
N ALA A 23 10.48 26.90 9.92
CA ALA A 23 11.47 26.10 9.21
C ALA A 23 10.83 25.17 8.16
N GLN A 24 9.69 24.54 8.47
CA GLN A 24 8.92 23.73 7.54
C GLN A 24 8.44 24.52 6.31
N LYS A 25 7.94 25.75 6.51
CA LYS A 25 7.52 26.64 5.42
C LYS A 25 8.68 27.08 4.53
N GLU A 26 9.82 27.37 5.12
CA GLU A 26 11.03 27.80 4.39
C GLU A 26 11.55 26.64 3.52
N GLN A 27 11.64 25.43 4.06
CA GLN A 27 12.06 24.23 3.32
C GLN A 27 11.09 23.92 2.15
N LEU A 28 9.78 24.00 2.34
CA LEU A 28 8.81 23.80 1.26
C LEU A 28 8.92 24.87 0.18
N ALA A 29 9.14 26.13 0.55
CA ALA A 29 9.33 27.24 -0.40
C ALA A 29 10.57 27.03 -1.28
N ASP A 30 11.66 26.56 -0.70
CA ASP A 30 12.90 26.25 -1.45
C ASP A 30 12.69 25.09 -2.42
N VAL A 31 11.97 24.03 -2.00
CA VAL A 31 11.62 22.91 -2.88
C VAL A 31 10.70 23.36 -4.02
N ILE A 32 9.71 24.23 -3.77
CA ILE A 32 8.84 24.77 -4.81
C ILE A 32 9.67 25.57 -5.83
N LYS A 33 10.56 26.46 -5.36
CA LYS A 33 11.43 27.24 -6.23
C LYS A 33 12.37 26.36 -7.06
N GLY A 34 12.92 25.31 -6.45
CA GLY A 34 13.73 24.31 -7.16
C GLY A 34 12.94 23.57 -8.21
N ALA A 35 11.74 23.09 -7.86
CA ALA A 35 10.82 22.36 -8.74
C ALA A 35 10.38 23.22 -9.95
N GLU A 36 10.06 24.50 -9.73
CA GLU A 36 9.72 25.43 -10.82
C GLU A 36 10.91 25.67 -11.78
N LYS A 37 12.14 25.64 -11.26
CA LYS A 37 13.35 25.74 -12.09
C LYS A 37 13.61 24.46 -12.88
N GLU A 38 13.35 23.29 -12.30
CA GLU A 38 13.46 21.99 -12.94
C GLU A 38 12.37 21.80 -14.00
N GLY A 39 11.16 22.29 -13.75
CA GLY A 39 10.05 22.39 -14.70
C GLY A 39 9.29 21.08 -14.96
N GLU A 40 9.84 19.92 -14.60
CA GLU A 40 9.20 18.63 -14.81
C GLU A 40 9.57 17.60 -13.76
N ALA A 41 8.75 16.54 -13.64
CA ALA A 41 9.04 15.32 -12.89
C ALA A 41 8.51 14.09 -13.64
N LEU A 42 9.27 13.01 -13.63
CA LEU A 42 8.90 11.72 -14.22
C LEU A 42 8.56 10.73 -13.10
N TRP A 43 7.38 10.16 -13.19
CA TRP A 43 6.79 9.30 -12.17
C TRP A 43 6.49 7.90 -12.69
N THR A 44 6.85 6.82 -11.95
CA THR A 44 6.39 5.47 -12.22
C THR A 44 5.27 5.08 -11.26
N CYS A 45 4.22 4.42 -11.74
CA CYS A 45 3.11 3.96 -10.92
C CYS A 45 2.44 2.71 -11.50
N THR A 46 1.60 2.07 -10.68
CA THR A 46 0.74 0.95 -11.10
C THR A 46 -0.68 1.39 -11.43
N LEU A 47 -1.03 2.63 -11.18
CA LEU A 47 -2.35 3.21 -11.43
C LEU A 47 -2.74 3.10 -12.91
N THR A 48 -4.03 3.09 -13.19
CA THR A 48 -4.55 3.21 -14.55
C THR A 48 -4.23 4.58 -15.14
N GLU A 49 -4.31 4.72 -16.47
CA GLU A 49 -4.11 6.01 -17.17
C GLU A 49 -5.06 7.08 -16.63
N GLU A 50 -6.32 6.72 -16.36
CA GLU A 50 -7.33 7.64 -15.85
C GLU A 50 -7.00 8.11 -14.41
N GLU A 51 -6.66 7.17 -13.53
CA GLU A 51 -6.30 7.46 -12.13
C GLU A 51 -5.04 8.33 -12.07
N ALA A 52 -3.95 7.92 -12.73
CA ALA A 52 -2.69 8.67 -12.75
C ALA A 52 -2.86 10.06 -13.39
N GLY A 53 -3.60 10.15 -14.52
CA GLY A 53 -3.95 11.40 -15.17
C GLY A 53 -4.74 12.35 -14.26
N GLY A 54 -5.64 11.82 -13.43
CA GLY A 54 -6.36 12.56 -12.41
C GLY A 54 -5.42 13.22 -11.39
N TYR A 55 -4.43 12.47 -10.89
CA TYR A 55 -3.39 12.98 -9.98
C TYR A 55 -2.55 14.08 -10.63
N VAL A 56 -2.06 13.84 -11.84
CA VAL A 56 -1.26 14.80 -12.60
C VAL A 56 -2.04 16.11 -12.80
N LYS A 57 -3.29 16.01 -13.26
CA LYS A 57 -4.16 17.18 -13.49
C LYS A 57 -4.41 17.97 -12.19
N ALA A 58 -4.66 17.30 -11.08
CA ALA A 58 -4.89 17.95 -9.80
C ALA A 58 -3.63 18.63 -9.27
N PHE A 59 -2.48 18.00 -9.37
CA PHE A 59 -1.18 18.58 -9.01
C PHE A 59 -0.86 19.80 -9.87
N GLN A 60 -0.94 19.68 -11.18
CA GLN A 60 -0.59 20.78 -12.12
C GLN A 60 -1.54 21.97 -12.03
N LYS A 61 -2.76 21.80 -11.52
CA LYS A 61 -3.65 22.92 -11.19
C LYS A 61 -3.09 23.80 -10.07
N GLU A 62 -2.40 23.19 -9.11
CA GLU A 62 -1.78 23.91 -7.98
C GLU A 62 -0.36 24.40 -8.33
N TYR A 63 0.38 23.60 -9.10
CA TYR A 63 1.77 23.86 -9.50
C TYR A 63 1.92 23.89 -11.03
N PRO A 64 1.36 24.89 -11.73
CA PRO A 64 1.27 24.92 -13.20
C PRO A 64 2.62 25.00 -13.92
N LYS A 65 3.69 25.38 -13.20
CA LYS A 65 5.04 25.44 -13.76
C LYS A 65 5.80 24.11 -13.69
N VAL A 66 5.22 23.08 -13.07
CA VAL A 66 5.85 21.75 -12.93
C VAL A 66 5.00 20.75 -13.67
N LYS A 67 5.50 20.27 -14.80
CA LYS A 67 4.86 19.22 -15.59
C LYS A 67 5.18 17.86 -14.96
N VAL A 68 4.17 17.03 -14.70
CA VAL A 68 4.37 15.63 -14.30
C VAL A 68 4.00 14.72 -15.45
N THR A 69 4.92 13.82 -15.81
CA THR A 69 4.68 12.74 -16.76
C THR A 69 4.81 11.41 -16.03
N PHE A 70 3.93 10.45 -16.34
CA PHE A 70 3.97 9.15 -15.68
C PHE A 70 4.14 8.02 -16.68
N THR A 71 4.68 6.91 -16.19
CA THR A 71 4.77 5.64 -16.89
C THR A 71 4.17 4.56 -16.01
N ARG A 72 3.19 3.84 -16.56
CA ARG A 72 2.60 2.70 -15.89
C ARG A 72 3.56 1.51 -15.95
N GLN A 73 3.95 0.99 -14.78
CA GLN A 73 4.87 -0.14 -14.66
C GLN A 73 4.33 -1.18 -13.69
N HIS A 74 4.41 -2.45 -14.06
CA HIS A 74 3.92 -3.55 -13.25
C HIS A 74 4.93 -4.70 -13.14
N GLY A 75 4.91 -5.36 -11.98
CA GLY A 75 5.56 -6.65 -11.78
C GLY A 75 7.08 -6.60 -11.62
N GLY A 76 7.66 -7.79 -11.54
CA GLY A 76 9.09 -7.97 -11.28
C GLY A 76 10.00 -7.42 -12.39
N GLU A 77 9.57 -7.50 -13.65
CA GLU A 77 10.37 -6.97 -14.79
C GLU A 77 10.60 -5.46 -14.67
N ALA A 78 9.59 -4.71 -14.21
CA ALA A 78 9.73 -3.27 -13.97
C ALA A 78 10.73 -2.99 -12.83
N MET A 79 10.72 -3.79 -11.77
CA MET A 79 11.68 -3.65 -10.67
C MET A 79 13.11 -3.98 -11.12
N GLU A 80 13.29 -5.02 -11.93
CA GLU A 80 14.60 -5.36 -12.51
C GLU A 80 15.12 -4.27 -13.46
N LEU A 81 14.22 -3.64 -14.23
CA LEU A 81 14.58 -2.50 -15.07
C LEU A 81 15.06 -1.31 -14.23
N LEU A 82 14.28 -0.88 -13.26
CA LEU A 82 14.64 0.23 -12.36
C LEU A 82 15.96 -0.04 -11.62
N LYS A 83 16.16 -1.28 -11.15
CA LYS A 83 17.42 -1.70 -10.52
C LYS A 83 18.62 -1.55 -11.46
N ARG A 84 18.47 -2.04 -12.69
CA ARG A 84 19.52 -1.92 -13.73
C ARG A 84 19.82 -0.47 -14.10
N GLU A 85 18.78 0.35 -14.25
CA GLU A 85 18.92 1.79 -14.52
C GLU A 85 19.73 2.47 -13.41
N TYR A 86 19.38 2.19 -12.14
CA TYR A 86 20.12 2.72 -10.99
C TYR A 86 21.59 2.27 -10.98
N GLN A 87 21.85 0.98 -11.14
CA GLN A 87 23.20 0.41 -11.14
C GLN A 87 24.09 0.93 -12.29
N THR A 88 23.49 1.29 -13.41
CA THR A 88 24.22 1.81 -14.58
C THR A 88 24.26 3.34 -14.62
N GLY A 89 23.67 4.03 -13.63
CA GLY A 89 23.56 5.50 -13.60
C GLY A 89 22.67 6.10 -14.68
N ARG A 90 21.83 5.29 -15.34
CA ARG A 90 20.89 5.74 -16.37
C ARG A 90 19.52 5.99 -15.78
N ILE A 91 19.43 6.92 -14.84
CA ILE A 91 18.19 7.23 -14.14
C ILE A 91 17.20 7.90 -15.09
N MET A 92 16.03 7.26 -15.28
CA MET A 92 14.98 7.74 -16.18
C MET A 92 13.84 8.43 -15.45
N TYR A 93 13.65 8.15 -14.16
CA TYR A 93 12.52 8.62 -13.37
C TYR A 93 13.00 9.39 -12.15
N ASP A 94 12.14 10.26 -11.62
CA ASP A 94 12.41 11.05 -10.41
C ASP A 94 11.67 10.47 -9.21
N VAL A 95 10.39 10.09 -9.40
CA VAL A 95 9.55 9.45 -8.39
C VAL A 95 9.26 8.02 -8.81
N VAL A 96 9.70 7.05 -8.02
CA VAL A 96 9.54 5.63 -8.33
C VAL A 96 8.66 4.93 -7.32
N GLN A 97 7.74 4.10 -7.83
CA GLN A 97 7.03 3.12 -7.00
C GLN A 97 7.86 1.85 -6.90
N ILE A 98 8.20 1.45 -5.69
CA ILE A 98 8.90 0.18 -5.45
C ILE A 98 7.90 -0.84 -4.92
N HIS A 99 7.83 -1.98 -5.61
CA HIS A 99 7.00 -3.10 -5.19
C HIS A 99 7.51 -3.69 -3.87
N PRO A 100 6.64 -4.11 -2.95
CA PRO A 100 7.03 -4.65 -1.63
C PRO A 100 8.06 -5.78 -1.71
N ASP A 101 7.98 -6.63 -2.73
CA ASP A 101 8.89 -7.78 -2.90
C ASP A 101 10.34 -7.35 -3.24
N ALA A 102 10.52 -6.18 -3.90
CA ALA A 102 11.83 -5.62 -4.26
C ALA A 102 12.34 -4.57 -3.24
N MET A 103 11.52 -4.21 -2.26
CA MET A 103 11.77 -3.09 -1.35
C MET A 103 13.14 -3.18 -0.66
N PHE A 104 13.48 -4.37 -0.13
CA PHE A 104 14.74 -4.55 0.60
C PHE A 104 15.97 -4.41 -0.29
N GLU A 105 15.88 -4.85 -1.56
CA GLU A 105 16.99 -4.69 -2.49
C GLU A 105 17.28 -3.22 -2.77
N PHE A 106 16.25 -2.39 -3.00
CA PHE A 106 16.43 -0.95 -3.20
C PHE A 106 16.94 -0.23 -1.93
N LEU A 107 16.55 -0.70 -0.74
CA LEU A 107 17.08 -0.19 0.52
C LEU A 107 18.54 -0.57 0.72
N GLU A 108 18.94 -1.82 0.42
CA GLU A 108 20.33 -2.30 0.51
C GLU A 108 21.26 -1.60 -0.49
N MET A 109 20.79 -1.33 -1.69
CA MET A 109 21.52 -0.53 -2.68
C MET A 109 21.59 0.96 -2.31
N ASP A 110 20.90 1.39 -1.25
CA ASP A 110 20.77 2.79 -0.88
C ASP A 110 20.28 3.68 -2.04
N ALA A 111 19.37 3.11 -2.87
CA ALA A 111 18.95 3.70 -4.12
C ALA A 111 17.91 4.84 -3.95
N ILE A 112 17.28 4.95 -2.79
CA ILE A 112 16.22 5.92 -2.52
C ILE A 112 16.70 6.99 -1.56
N GLU A 113 16.40 8.25 -1.87
CA GLU A 113 16.76 9.37 -1.01
C GLU A 113 16.05 9.28 0.35
N LYS A 114 16.77 9.70 1.39
CA LYS A 114 16.18 9.95 2.71
C LYS A 114 15.75 11.41 2.79
N VAL A 115 14.46 11.66 2.96
CA VAL A 115 13.88 13.01 2.99
C VAL A 115 13.07 13.17 4.28
N SER A 116 13.23 14.28 4.97
CA SER A 116 12.45 14.59 6.19
C SER A 116 10.98 14.88 5.84
N TRP A 117 10.25 13.86 5.41
CA TRP A 117 8.86 14.00 4.91
C TRP A 117 7.90 14.65 5.91
N ALA A 118 8.14 14.49 7.20
CA ALA A 118 7.36 15.17 8.24
C ALA A 118 7.44 16.69 8.12
N ASP A 119 8.57 17.23 7.66
CA ASP A 119 8.78 18.67 7.47
C ASP A 119 7.95 19.22 6.30
N PHE A 120 7.42 18.36 5.44
CA PHE A 120 6.45 18.72 4.39
C PHE A 120 5.00 18.58 4.84
N GLY A 121 4.75 18.23 6.10
CA GLY A 121 3.40 18.04 6.64
C GLY A 121 2.75 16.70 6.27
N ILE A 122 3.53 15.73 5.79
CA ILE A 122 3.04 14.38 5.51
C ILE A 122 2.65 13.68 6.80
N VAL A 123 1.47 13.06 6.81
CA VAL A 123 0.96 12.29 7.95
C VAL A 123 1.96 11.20 8.34
N PRO A 124 2.37 11.08 9.62
CA PRO A 124 3.40 10.13 10.03
C PRO A 124 3.11 8.68 9.62
N GLY A 125 1.84 8.27 9.60
CA GLY A 125 1.41 6.95 9.15
C GLY A 125 1.71 6.64 7.68
N LEU A 126 2.01 7.62 6.84
CA LEU A 126 2.39 7.45 5.43
C LEU A 126 3.90 7.37 5.23
N ILE A 127 4.70 7.80 6.23
CA ILE A 127 6.16 7.79 6.14
C ILE A 127 6.68 6.39 6.43
N ARG A 128 7.48 5.85 5.52
CA ARG A 128 7.94 4.46 5.53
C ARG A 128 9.46 4.35 5.46
N TYR A 129 9.99 3.25 5.98
CA TYR A 129 11.38 2.84 5.80
C TYR A 129 12.38 3.97 6.08
N ASP A 130 12.35 4.50 7.30
CA ASP A 130 13.29 5.54 7.76
C ASP A 130 13.33 6.77 6.83
N ASN A 131 12.14 7.34 6.55
CA ASN A 131 11.97 8.53 5.71
C ASN A 131 12.38 8.37 4.23
N ARG A 132 12.49 7.16 3.71
CA ARG A 132 12.83 6.93 2.31
C ARG A 132 11.61 6.90 1.40
N PHE A 133 10.44 6.52 1.94
CA PHE A 133 9.22 6.34 1.15
C PHE A 133 8.02 7.03 1.79
N VAL A 134 7.06 7.35 0.91
CA VAL A 134 5.71 7.77 1.28
C VAL A 134 4.71 6.79 0.70
N GLY A 135 3.92 6.16 1.56
CA GLY A 135 2.87 5.20 1.18
C GLY A 135 1.54 5.90 0.98
N VAL A 136 1.25 6.34 -0.23
CA VAL A 136 0.07 7.17 -0.53
C VAL A 136 -1.17 6.38 -0.94
N PHE A 137 -1.02 5.09 -1.23
CA PHE A 137 -2.11 4.16 -1.49
C PHE A 137 -1.93 2.92 -0.61
N GLU A 138 -3.04 2.32 -0.22
CA GLU A 138 -3.06 1.10 0.58
C GLU A 138 -4.09 0.14 -0.01
N ASP A 139 -3.73 -1.13 -0.18
CA ASP A 139 -4.61 -2.14 -0.74
C ASP A 139 -4.64 -3.39 0.15
N PRO A 140 -5.73 -3.57 0.91
CA PRO A 140 -5.86 -4.70 1.81
C PRO A 140 -6.34 -5.95 1.12
N PHE A 141 -5.98 -7.08 1.70
CA PHE A 141 -6.55 -8.38 1.38
C PHE A 141 -7.67 -8.71 2.37
N CYS A 142 -8.80 -9.09 1.86
CA CYS A 142 -9.99 -9.42 2.65
C CYS A 142 -10.59 -10.75 2.21
N ILE A 143 -11.69 -11.13 2.84
CA ILE A 143 -12.54 -12.23 2.40
C ILE A 143 -13.62 -11.67 1.50
N LEU A 144 -13.73 -12.17 0.27
CA LEU A 144 -14.80 -11.85 -0.67
C LEU A 144 -15.77 -13.02 -0.78
N TYR A 145 -17.05 -12.74 -0.95
CA TYR A 145 -18.08 -13.79 -1.12
C TYR A 145 -19.19 -13.33 -2.06
N ASN A 146 -19.81 -14.28 -2.76
CA ASN A 146 -21.00 -14.03 -3.58
C ASN A 146 -22.24 -13.96 -2.69
N THR A 147 -22.92 -12.80 -2.66
CA THR A 147 -24.08 -12.55 -1.80
C THR A 147 -25.35 -13.30 -2.21
N ASN A 148 -25.42 -13.82 -3.43
CA ASN A 148 -26.49 -14.71 -3.87
C ASN A 148 -26.31 -16.14 -3.33
N LEU A 149 -25.07 -16.55 -3.03
CA LEU A 149 -24.72 -17.91 -2.59
C LEU A 149 -24.47 -18.00 -1.08
N ILE A 150 -24.01 -16.93 -0.47
CA ILE A 150 -23.68 -16.85 0.97
C ILE A 150 -24.33 -15.60 1.54
N LYS A 151 -25.24 -15.77 2.49
CA LYS A 151 -25.82 -14.65 3.23
C LYS A 151 -24.74 -13.96 4.07
N PRO A 152 -24.78 -12.62 4.25
CA PRO A 152 -23.76 -11.88 5.02
C PRO A 152 -23.51 -12.42 6.44
N GLU A 153 -24.56 -12.92 7.10
CA GLU A 153 -24.48 -13.46 8.46
C GLU A 153 -23.72 -14.79 8.52
N ALA A 154 -23.75 -15.57 7.41
CA ALA A 154 -23.11 -16.86 7.29
C ALA A 154 -21.70 -16.82 6.68
N ALA A 155 -21.31 -15.65 6.11
CA ALA A 155 -19.99 -15.45 5.51
C ALA A 155 -18.89 -15.47 6.58
N PRO A 156 -17.71 -16.05 6.27
CA PRO A 156 -16.56 -16.03 7.16
C PRO A 156 -16.15 -14.59 7.50
N LYS A 157 -15.91 -14.30 8.78
CA LYS A 157 -15.54 -12.95 9.24
C LYS A 157 -14.06 -12.84 9.63
N ASN A 158 -13.45 -13.97 9.97
CA ASN A 158 -12.06 -14.05 10.41
C ASN A 158 -11.34 -15.16 9.64
N TRP A 159 -10.02 -15.19 9.78
CA TRP A 159 -9.18 -16.21 9.14
C TRP A 159 -9.51 -17.63 9.64
N GLU A 160 -9.79 -17.76 10.94
CA GLU A 160 -10.14 -19.03 11.58
C GLU A 160 -11.46 -19.61 11.05
N ASP A 161 -12.43 -18.76 10.66
CA ASP A 161 -13.71 -19.20 10.11
C ASP A 161 -13.53 -19.96 8.78
N LEU A 162 -12.45 -19.69 8.03
CA LEU A 162 -12.11 -20.38 6.78
C LEU A 162 -11.64 -21.83 7.02
N LEU A 163 -11.29 -22.18 8.26
CA LEU A 163 -10.89 -23.53 8.63
C LEU A 163 -12.08 -24.47 8.88
N ASP A 164 -13.32 -23.94 8.96
CA ASP A 164 -14.53 -24.75 9.13
C ASP A 164 -14.67 -25.73 7.94
N PRO A 165 -14.84 -27.03 8.17
CA PRO A 165 -15.03 -28.05 7.14
C PRO A 165 -16.18 -27.80 6.16
N LYS A 166 -17.17 -26.97 6.53
CA LYS A 166 -18.26 -26.58 5.61
C LYS A 166 -17.76 -25.86 4.35
N TRP A 167 -16.55 -25.27 4.40
CA TRP A 167 -15.91 -24.57 3.29
C TRP A 167 -15.03 -25.45 2.42
N LYS A 168 -14.97 -26.75 2.68
CA LYS A 168 -14.13 -27.68 1.91
C LYS A 168 -14.46 -27.67 0.43
N GLY A 169 -13.44 -27.40 -0.41
CA GLY A 169 -13.59 -27.26 -1.86
C GLY A 169 -14.35 -26.03 -2.34
N LYS A 170 -14.60 -25.04 -1.47
CA LYS A 170 -15.37 -23.84 -1.77
C LYS A 170 -14.57 -22.54 -1.67
N ILE A 171 -13.37 -22.58 -1.11
CA ILE A 171 -12.49 -21.44 -0.96
C ILE A 171 -11.62 -21.31 -2.19
N VAL A 172 -11.68 -20.18 -2.87
CA VAL A 172 -10.74 -19.83 -3.93
C VAL A 172 -9.60 -19.01 -3.34
N THR A 173 -8.36 -19.33 -3.72
CA THR A 173 -7.17 -18.57 -3.32
C THR A 173 -6.24 -18.36 -4.51
N ASP A 174 -5.46 -17.26 -4.51
CA ASP A 174 -4.45 -17.01 -5.55
C ASP A 174 -3.29 -18.00 -5.39
N THR A 175 -2.73 -18.48 -6.50
CA THR A 175 -1.52 -19.34 -6.50
C THR A 175 -0.32 -18.66 -5.85
N ARG A 176 -0.31 -17.32 -5.80
CA ARG A 176 0.68 -16.53 -5.08
C ARG A 176 0.16 -16.25 -3.67
N PRO A 177 0.85 -16.67 -2.61
CA PRO A 177 0.35 -16.50 -1.24
C PRO A 177 0.55 -15.08 -0.68
N SER A 178 0.44 -14.05 -1.53
CA SER A 178 0.78 -12.65 -1.19
C SER A 178 0.03 -12.13 0.05
N GLY A 179 -1.29 -12.32 0.13
CA GLY A 179 -2.06 -11.89 1.29
C GLY A 179 -1.68 -12.66 2.56
N PHE A 180 -1.43 -13.96 2.47
CA PHE A 180 -0.95 -14.76 3.60
C PHE A 180 0.47 -14.39 4.02
N LEU A 181 1.34 -14.00 3.08
CA LEU A 181 2.68 -13.51 3.39
C LEU A 181 2.61 -12.25 4.29
N ARG A 182 1.64 -11.35 4.08
CA ARG A 182 1.46 -10.16 4.94
C ARG A 182 1.05 -10.56 6.36
N LEU A 183 0.26 -11.62 6.53
CA LEU A 183 -0.08 -12.12 7.87
C LEU A 183 1.16 -12.50 8.70
N THR A 184 2.27 -12.84 8.04
CA THR A 184 3.53 -13.17 8.72
C THR A 184 4.05 -11.99 9.55
N GLY A 185 3.84 -10.76 9.11
CA GLY A 185 4.23 -9.57 9.87
C GLY A 185 3.50 -9.45 11.22
N ALA A 186 2.26 -9.94 11.31
CA ALA A 186 1.46 -9.91 12.54
C ALA A 186 1.53 -11.21 13.35
N TRP A 187 1.53 -12.36 12.69
CA TRP A 187 1.45 -13.69 13.35
C TRP A 187 2.80 -14.35 13.53
N GLY A 188 3.81 -13.96 12.78
CA GLY A 188 5.07 -14.66 12.66
C GLY A 188 5.00 -15.87 11.72
N PRO A 189 6.17 -16.33 11.19
CA PRO A 189 6.22 -17.34 10.14
C PRO A 189 5.68 -18.73 10.55
N ALA A 190 5.94 -19.16 11.77
CA ALA A 190 5.50 -20.48 12.23
C ALA A 190 3.96 -20.58 12.31
N LYS A 191 3.29 -19.54 12.84
CA LYS A 191 1.82 -19.52 12.95
C LYS A 191 1.17 -19.49 11.58
N VAL A 192 1.72 -18.74 10.63
CA VAL A 192 1.19 -18.69 9.25
C VAL A 192 1.30 -20.06 8.59
N LEU A 193 2.43 -20.77 8.68
CA LEU A 193 2.57 -22.10 8.12
C LEU A 193 1.62 -23.13 8.76
N ASP A 194 1.41 -23.07 10.07
CA ASP A 194 0.43 -23.93 10.74
C ASP A 194 -1.00 -23.66 10.25
N TYR A 195 -1.38 -22.39 10.17
CA TYR A 195 -2.67 -21.98 9.61
C TYR A 195 -2.87 -22.47 8.17
N LEU A 196 -1.85 -22.33 7.31
CA LEU A 196 -1.94 -22.75 5.91
C LEU A 196 -2.04 -24.27 5.75
N ARG A 197 -1.41 -25.06 6.63
CA ARG A 197 -1.62 -26.53 6.63
C ARG A 197 -3.07 -26.88 6.94
N LYS A 198 -3.66 -26.25 7.96
CA LYS A 198 -5.07 -26.43 8.32
C LYS A 198 -6.01 -25.97 7.20
N LEU A 199 -5.72 -24.82 6.58
CA LEU A 199 -6.50 -24.34 5.42
C LEU A 199 -6.41 -25.33 4.24
N GLY A 200 -5.25 -25.97 4.03
CA GLY A 200 -5.05 -26.98 3.00
C GLY A 200 -5.95 -28.20 3.16
N GLU A 201 -6.39 -28.56 4.40
CA GLU A 201 -7.35 -29.65 4.65
C GLU A 201 -8.73 -29.35 4.03
N ASN A 202 -9.06 -28.06 3.88
CA ASN A 202 -10.26 -27.61 3.17
C ASN A 202 -10.11 -27.61 1.63
N LYS A 203 -8.97 -28.09 1.10
CA LYS A 203 -8.72 -28.26 -0.33
C LYS A 203 -9.11 -27.00 -1.14
N PRO A 204 -8.46 -25.84 -0.91
CA PRO A 204 -8.77 -24.62 -1.63
C PRO A 204 -8.54 -24.79 -3.13
N ILE A 205 -9.31 -24.05 -3.91
CA ILE A 205 -9.20 -23.95 -5.37
C ILE A 205 -8.16 -22.89 -5.68
N PHE A 206 -7.10 -23.24 -6.41
CA PHE A 206 -6.03 -22.32 -6.76
C PHE A 206 -6.30 -21.69 -8.11
N VAL A 207 -6.28 -20.36 -8.15
CA VAL A 207 -6.50 -19.56 -9.37
C VAL A 207 -5.36 -18.56 -9.55
N ARG A 208 -5.26 -18.00 -10.74
CA ARG A 208 -4.38 -16.87 -11.02
C ARG A 208 -5.17 -15.75 -11.68
N GLY A 209 -4.98 -14.51 -11.18
CA GLY A 209 -5.71 -13.34 -11.70
C GLY A 209 -6.93 -13.01 -10.84
N GLN A 210 -6.73 -12.11 -9.88
CA GLN A 210 -7.76 -11.83 -8.86
C GLN A 210 -8.99 -11.13 -9.44
N THR A 211 -8.84 -10.09 -10.27
CA THR A 211 -9.97 -9.37 -10.87
C THR A 211 -10.87 -10.31 -11.70
N GLN A 212 -10.26 -11.16 -12.54
CA GLN A 212 -11.02 -12.14 -13.31
C GLN A 212 -11.76 -13.12 -12.40
N THR A 213 -11.12 -13.58 -11.33
CA THR A 213 -11.73 -14.50 -10.35
C THR A 213 -12.95 -13.87 -9.69
N VAL A 214 -12.90 -12.57 -9.34
CA VAL A 214 -14.04 -11.87 -8.71
C VAL A 214 -15.17 -11.69 -9.72
N SER A 215 -14.87 -11.49 -11.01
CA SER A 215 -15.90 -11.50 -12.07
C SER A 215 -16.58 -12.87 -12.20
N LEU A 216 -15.83 -13.97 -12.11
CA LEU A 216 -16.36 -15.33 -12.08
C LEU A 216 -17.16 -15.62 -10.79
N MET A 217 -16.75 -15.02 -9.65
CA MET A 217 -17.58 -15.06 -8.43
C MET A 217 -18.91 -14.34 -8.66
N ALA A 218 -18.92 -13.18 -9.30
CA ALA A 218 -20.15 -12.44 -9.58
C ALA A 218 -21.12 -13.25 -10.46
N SER A 219 -20.61 -14.06 -11.39
CA SER A 219 -21.43 -14.97 -12.21
C SER A 219 -21.90 -16.24 -11.48
N GLY A 220 -21.40 -16.50 -10.26
CA GLY A 220 -21.80 -17.65 -9.44
C GLY A 220 -20.89 -18.88 -9.58
N GLU A 221 -19.79 -18.81 -10.32
CA GLU A 221 -18.86 -19.94 -10.46
C GLU A 221 -18.12 -20.21 -9.13
N TYR A 222 -17.74 -19.15 -8.42
CA TYR A 222 -17.11 -19.25 -7.11
C TYR A 222 -17.95 -18.54 -6.04
N MET A 223 -18.02 -19.13 -4.85
CA MET A 223 -18.82 -18.57 -3.77
C MET A 223 -18.01 -17.78 -2.73
N LEU A 224 -16.70 -18.12 -2.56
CA LEU A 224 -15.85 -17.58 -1.49
C LEU A 224 -14.40 -17.47 -1.97
N ALA A 225 -13.77 -16.32 -1.81
CA ALA A 225 -12.37 -16.07 -2.14
C ALA A 225 -11.62 -15.39 -0.99
N ALA A 226 -10.45 -15.92 -0.64
CA ALA A 226 -9.59 -15.36 0.42
C ALA A 226 -8.14 -15.85 0.27
N PRO A 227 -7.14 -15.01 0.52
CA PRO A 227 -7.21 -13.55 0.64
C PRO A 227 -7.27 -12.89 -0.75
N PHE A 228 -8.15 -11.94 -0.95
CA PHE A 228 -8.30 -11.20 -2.20
C PHE A 228 -8.30 -9.70 -1.96
N TYR A 229 -7.81 -8.92 -2.92
CA TYR A 229 -7.74 -7.47 -2.82
C TYR A 229 -9.13 -6.82 -2.74
N LEU A 230 -9.26 -5.86 -1.84
CA LEU A 230 -10.51 -5.12 -1.64
C LEU A 230 -10.90 -4.28 -2.86
N HIS A 231 -9.92 -3.77 -3.65
CA HIS A 231 -10.23 -3.01 -4.86
C HIS A 231 -11.08 -3.80 -5.85
N SER A 232 -10.88 -5.12 -5.94
CA SER A 232 -11.69 -5.97 -6.81
C SER A 232 -13.17 -6.03 -6.39
N TYR A 233 -13.47 -5.89 -5.09
CA TYR A 233 -14.84 -5.71 -4.62
C TYR A 233 -15.42 -4.37 -5.10
N VAL A 234 -14.65 -3.27 -4.99
CA VAL A 234 -15.12 -1.96 -5.45
C VAL A 234 -15.42 -1.98 -6.95
N GLU A 235 -14.51 -2.55 -7.75
CA GLU A 235 -14.65 -2.64 -9.21
C GLU A 235 -15.87 -3.49 -9.61
N VAL A 236 -15.95 -4.73 -9.12
CA VAL A 236 -16.97 -5.69 -9.56
C VAL A 236 -18.29 -5.54 -8.78
N GLY A 237 -18.20 -5.33 -7.46
CA GLY A 237 -19.38 -5.25 -6.59
C GLY A 237 -20.05 -3.87 -6.64
N GLU A 238 -19.30 -2.79 -6.34
CA GLU A 238 -19.90 -1.45 -6.24
C GLU A 238 -20.08 -0.79 -7.62
N GLN A 239 -19.04 -0.78 -8.47
CA GLN A 239 -19.09 -0.05 -9.75
C GLN A 239 -19.87 -0.81 -10.84
N GLN A 240 -19.77 -2.14 -10.90
CA GLN A 240 -20.48 -2.96 -11.88
C GLN A 240 -21.78 -3.57 -11.35
N GLY A 241 -22.10 -3.41 -10.05
CA GLY A 241 -23.33 -3.92 -9.43
C GLY A 241 -23.35 -5.45 -9.25
N GLY A 242 -22.18 -6.10 -9.24
CA GLY A 242 -22.08 -7.55 -9.03
C GLY A 242 -22.47 -7.97 -7.60
N PRO A 243 -22.99 -9.20 -7.40
CA PRO A 243 -23.41 -9.69 -6.09
C PRO A 243 -22.20 -10.12 -5.23
N ILE A 244 -21.32 -9.20 -4.93
CA ILE A 244 -20.08 -9.42 -4.14
C ILE A 244 -20.21 -8.71 -2.79
N GLY A 245 -19.93 -9.44 -1.71
CA GLY A 245 -19.74 -8.90 -0.37
C GLY A 245 -18.29 -9.07 0.08
N TYR A 246 -17.90 -8.35 1.12
CA TYR A 246 -16.57 -8.45 1.72
C TYR A 246 -16.61 -8.45 3.25
N ASN A 247 -15.62 -9.08 3.87
CA ASN A 247 -15.35 -8.96 5.29
C ASN A 247 -13.86 -8.62 5.51
N LEU A 248 -13.63 -7.53 6.24
CA LEU A 248 -12.30 -7.20 6.74
C LEU A 248 -11.98 -8.10 7.94
N THR A 249 -10.78 -8.64 7.95
CA THR A 249 -10.31 -9.54 9.01
C THR A 249 -9.46 -8.80 10.04
N ASN A 250 -9.19 -9.44 11.18
CA ASN A 250 -8.23 -8.93 12.16
C ASN A 250 -7.27 -10.06 12.58
N PRO A 251 -5.96 -9.98 12.25
CA PRO A 251 -5.30 -8.89 11.53
C PRO A 251 -5.71 -8.80 10.06
N LEU A 252 -5.59 -7.57 9.49
CA LEU A 252 -5.88 -7.29 8.10
C LEU A 252 -4.57 -7.26 7.29
N PRO A 253 -4.33 -8.22 6.40
CA PRO A 253 -3.18 -8.19 5.51
C PRO A 253 -3.30 -7.02 4.55
N THR A 254 -2.27 -6.24 4.46
CA THR A 254 -2.26 -5.08 3.58
C THR A 254 -0.86 -4.72 3.11
N GLU A 255 -0.81 -3.87 2.12
CA GLU A 255 0.42 -3.26 1.63
C GLU A 255 0.20 -1.80 1.26
N PHE A 256 1.25 -1.02 1.36
CA PHE A 256 1.24 0.36 0.89
C PHE A 256 2.03 0.46 -0.40
N ALA A 257 1.45 1.07 -1.42
CA ALA A 257 2.20 1.50 -2.58
C ALA A 257 3.15 2.61 -2.14
N SER A 258 4.43 2.27 -2.05
CA SER A 258 5.48 3.10 -1.49
C SER A 258 6.25 3.78 -2.61
N TYR A 259 6.25 5.12 -2.57
CA TYR A 259 6.94 5.97 -3.53
C TYR A 259 8.14 6.65 -2.88
N GLY A 260 9.23 6.72 -3.61
CA GLY A 260 10.45 7.39 -3.17
C GLY A 260 11.10 8.20 -4.28
N ILE A 261 12.01 9.07 -3.90
CA ILE A 261 12.87 9.80 -4.85
C ILE A 261 14.10 8.94 -5.11
N ILE A 262 14.30 8.53 -6.36
CA ILE A 262 15.50 7.74 -6.70
C ILE A 262 16.74 8.63 -6.66
N LYS A 263 17.83 8.13 -6.06
CA LYS A 263 19.09 8.87 -6.04
C LYS A 263 19.64 9.04 -7.44
N GLY A 264 20.08 10.26 -7.75
CA GLY A 264 20.50 10.63 -9.10
C GLY A 264 19.36 11.06 -10.03
N ALA A 265 18.14 11.24 -9.48
CA ALA A 265 17.03 11.86 -10.19
C ALA A 265 17.45 13.18 -10.87
N LYS A 266 16.96 13.43 -12.07
CA LYS A 266 17.27 14.67 -12.82
C LYS A 266 16.54 15.88 -12.26
N HIS A 267 15.34 15.65 -11.72
CA HIS A 267 14.42 16.67 -11.22
C HIS A 267 14.02 16.37 -9.75
N PRO A 268 15.01 16.33 -8.81
CA PRO A 268 14.75 15.89 -7.45
C PRO A 268 13.80 16.79 -6.67
N ASN A 269 13.80 18.12 -6.91
CA ASN A 269 12.89 19.03 -6.23
C ASN A 269 11.46 18.90 -6.77
N ALA A 270 11.29 18.76 -8.08
CA ALA A 270 9.99 18.52 -8.70
C ALA A 270 9.41 17.18 -8.22
N GLY A 271 10.23 16.14 -8.14
CA GLY A 271 9.85 14.86 -7.56
C GLY A 271 9.44 14.96 -6.09
N ARG A 272 10.23 15.64 -5.24
CA ARG A 272 9.92 15.87 -3.82
C ARG A 272 8.63 16.68 -3.66
N LEU A 273 8.42 17.73 -4.46
CA LEU A 273 7.20 18.53 -4.44
C LEU A 273 5.97 17.69 -4.79
N PHE A 274 6.07 16.89 -5.86
CA PHE A 274 4.97 16.03 -6.27
C PHE A 274 4.64 14.98 -5.20
N LEU A 275 5.64 14.31 -4.64
CA LEU A 275 5.43 13.30 -3.61
C LEU A 275 4.95 13.91 -2.28
N ALA A 276 5.42 15.10 -1.91
CA ALA A 276 4.90 15.85 -0.77
C ALA A 276 3.43 16.24 -0.96
N TRP A 277 3.05 16.69 -2.16
CA TRP A 277 1.66 16.98 -2.49
C TRP A 277 0.79 15.70 -2.44
N MET A 278 1.28 14.58 -2.98
CA MET A 278 0.60 13.29 -2.87
C MET A 278 0.37 12.90 -1.41
N GLY A 279 1.36 13.03 -0.55
CA GLY A 279 1.30 12.65 0.87
C GLY A 279 0.55 13.63 1.78
N THR A 280 0.21 14.83 1.31
CA THR A 280 -0.54 15.84 2.09
C THR A 280 -1.97 16.05 1.60
N LYS A 281 -2.18 16.06 0.29
CA LYS A 281 -3.46 16.33 -0.36
C LYS A 281 -3.93 15.20 -1.27
N GLY A 282 -3.02 14.71 -2.12
CA GLY A 282 -3.33 13.76 -3.18
C GLY A 282 -3.92 12.45 -2.67
N TYR A 283 -3.42 11.90 -1.56
CA TYR A 283 -3.88 10.62 -1.01
C TYR A 283 -5.39 10.55 -0.75
N LYS A 284 -6.05 11.70 -0.52
CA LYS A 284 -7.50 11.76 -0.29
C LYS A 284 -8.32 11.58 -1.57
N MET A 285 -7.71 11.74 -2.74
CA MET A 285 -8.43 11.62 -4.02
C MET A 285 -8.98 10.21 -4.23
N MET A 286 -8.31 9.18 -3.67
CA MET A 286 -8.77 7.79 -3.79
C MET A 286 -10.11 7.53 -3.11
N ASP A 287 -10.53 8.31 -2.12
CA ASP A 287 -11.88 8.18 -1.53
C ASP A 287 -13.00 8.38 -2.57
N GLY A 288 -12.75 9.17 -3.61
CA GLY A 288 -13.70 9.44 -4.70
C GLY A 288 -13.47 8.61 -5.97
N ILE A 289 -12.28 8.05 -6.17
CA ILE A 289 -11.93 7.27 -7.36
C ILE A 289 -12.16 5.77 -7.09
N ASN A 290 -11.38 5.21 -6.21
CA ASN A 290 -11.52 3.84 -5.71
C ASN A 290 -11.10 3.82 -4.24
N TRP A 291 -12.07 3.92 -3.34
CA TRP A 291 -11.82 4.04 -1.91
C TRP A 291 -11.04 2.84 -1.32
N ALA A 292 -11.02 1.70 -2.02
CA ALA A 292 -10.23 0.55 -1.59
C ALA A 292 -8.72 0.83 -1.65
N TYR A 293 -8.27 1.80 -2.43
CA TYR A 293 -6.89 2.28 -2.44
C TYR A 293 -6.61 3.43 -1.46
N SER A 294 -7.62 3.96 -0.76
CA SER A 294 -7.40 4.99 0.26
C SER A 294 -6.51 4.46 1.38
N VAL A 295 -5.77 5.35 2.01
CA VAL A 295 -4.99 5.02 3.21
C VAL A 295 -5.86 5.15 4.46
N PRO A 296 -5.61 4.38 5.55
CA PRO A 296 -6.43 4.42 6.76
C PRO A 296 -6.01 5.57 7.71
N PHE A 297 -5.75 6.77 7.19
CA PHE A 297 -5.26 7.93 7.93
C PHE A 297 -5.84 9.23 7.37
N GLY A 298 -5.78 10.29 8.18
CA GLY A 298 -5.99 11.67 7.72
C GLY A 298 -7.43 12.01 7.30
N GLY A 299 -8.43 11.36 7.87
CA GLY A 299 -9.85 11.64 7.62
C GLY A 299 -10.44 10.93 6.41
N THR A 300 -9.78 9.89 5.88
CA THR A 300 -10.29 9.07 4.78
C THR A 300 -11.44 8.14 5.20
N LYS A 301 -12.15 7.59 4.21
CA LYS A 301 -13.21 6.59 4.43
C LYS A 301 -12.71 5.38 5.22
N LYS A 302 -11.51 4.88 4.92
CA LYS A 302 -10.92 3.71 5.59
C LYS A 302 -10.54 3.95 7.05
N GLU A 303 -10.20 5.15 7.46
CA GLU A 303 -9.85 5.43 8.87
C GLU A 303 -10.95 4.99 9.83
N LYS A 304 -12.21 5.22 9.45
CA LYS A 304 -13.37 4.77 10.25
C LYS A 304 -13.57 3.27 10.18
N LEU A 305 -13.39 2.67 9.00
CA LEU A 305 -13.57 1.23 8.75
C LEU A 305 -12.51 0.39 9.50
N TYR A 306 -11.31 0.91 9.68
CA TYR A 306 -10.18 0.19 10.29
C TYR A 306 -10.06 0.37 11.79
N LYS A 307 -11.05 1.03 12.42
CA LYS A 307 -11.03 1.23 13.89
C LYS A 307 -10.96 -0.12 14.61
N GLY A 308 -9.87 -0.33 15.36
CA GLY A 308 -9.63 -1.58 16.12
C GLY A 308 -9.05 -2.73 15.30
N ILE A 309 -8.76 -2.53 14.02
CA ILE A 309 -8.11 -3.51 13.15
C ILE A 309 -6.58 -3.35 13.24
N THR A 310 -5.89 -4.44 13.44
CA THR A 310 -4.42 -4.51 13.36
C THR A 310 -4.01 -4.75 11.91
N LEU A 311 -3.18 -3.87 11.34
CA LEU A 311 -2.64 -4.07 9.99
C LEU A 311 -1.51 -5.10 10.02
N ALA A 312 -1.60 -6.10 9.17
CA ALA A 312 -0.54 -7.07 8.93
C ALA A 312 0.22 -6.67 7.66
N LEU A 313 1.40 -6.10 7.84
CA LEU A 313 2.29 -5.65 6.77
C LEU A 313 3.22 -6.79 6.32
N PRO A 314 3.86 -6.69 5.14
CA PRO A 314 4.87 -7.65 4.73
C PRO A 314 5.90 -7.90 5.84
N PRO A 315 6.39 -9.14 6.00
CA PRO A 315 7.38 -9.46 7.02
C PRO A 315 8.68 -8.71 6.75
N THR A 316 9.39 -8.39 7.82
CA THR A 316 10.75 -7.86 7.71
C THR A 316 11.74 -8.98 7.33
N LYS A 317 12.91 -8.60 6.79
CA LYS A 317 14.00 -9.55 6.50
C LYS A 317 14.46 -10.32 7.75
N GLN A 318 14.33 -9.72 8.94
CA GLN A 318 14.63 -10.40 10.20
C GLN A 318 13.61 -11.50 10.52
N GLN A 319 12.34 -11.29 10.21
CA GLN A 319 11.27 -12.29 10.40
C GLN A 319 11.36 -13.42 9.36
N VAL A 320 11.67 -13.07 8.11
CA VAL A 320 11.79 -14.00 6.98
C VAL A 320 13.06 -13.65 6.19
N PRO A 321 14.21 -14.24 6.54
CA PRO A 321 15.49 -13.94 5.88
C PRO A 321 15.54 -14.34 4.40
N ASP A 322 14.81 -15.40 4.02
CA ASP A 322 14.69 -15.92 2.65
C ASP A 322 13.20 -16.00 2.28
N THR A 323 12.71 -14.94 1.66
CA THR A 323 11.29 -14.81 1.30
C THR A 323 10.88 -15.82 0.23
N ASP A 324 11.73 -16.11 -0.75
CA ASP A 324 11.40 -17.04 -1.84
C ASP A 324 11.24 -18.46 -1.32
N LYS A 325 12.17 -18.89 -0.46
CA LYS A 325 12.08 -20.18 0.23
C LYS A 325 10.80 -20.25 1.07
N TYR A 326 10.49 -19.21 1.83
CA TYR A 326 9.31 -19.17 2.67
C TYR A 326 8.01 -19.20 1.85
N ILE A 327 7.92 -18.47 0.73
CA ILE A 327 6.80 -18.55 -0.21
C ILE A 327 6.60 -19.97 -0.72
N LEU A 328 7.69 -20.68 -1.04
CA LEU A 328 7.62 -22.08 -1.46
C LEU A 328 7.08 -23.00 -0.34
N GLU A 329 7.50 -22.77 0.91
CA GLU A 329 6.99 -23.50 2.08
C GLU A 329 5.50 -23.24 2.31
N MET A 330 5.05 -21.98 2.18
CA MET A 330 3.64 -21.58 2.26
C MET A 330 2.79 -22.29 1.19
N THR A 331 3.25 -22.29 -0.05
CA THR A 331 2.58 -22.92 -1.19
C THR A 331 2.41 -24.44 -0.95
N LYS A 332 3.48 -25.11 -0.48
CA LYS A 332 3.43 -26.52 -0.10
C LYS A 332 2.47 -26.79 1.07
N ALA A 333 2.48 -25.91 2.08
CA ALA A 333 1.62 -26.05 3.26
C ALA A 333 0.13 -26.01 2.89
N MET A 334 -0.26 -25.17 1.92
CA MET A 334 -1.64 -25.10 1.40
C MET A 334 -2.03 -26.29 0.51
N GLY A 335 -1.09 -27.15 0.12
CA GLY A 335 -1.35 -28.26 -0.80
C GLY A 335 -1.43 -27.84 -2.28
N ALA A 336 -0.96 -26.64 -2.65
CA ALA A 336 -0.85 -26.27 -4.05
C ALA A 336 0.18 -27.15 -4.75
N ARG A 337 -0.22 -27.76 -5.85
CA ARG A 337 0.70 -28.49 -6.74
C ARG A 337 1.43 -27.49 -7.62
N LYS A 338 2.72 -27.72 -7.86
CA LYS A 338 3.50 -26.94 -8.85
C LYS A 338 2.92 -27.08 -10.24
#